data_6fd08d7e2cb02dd3d4521924187446af
#
_entry.id   6fd08d7e2cb02dd3d4521924187446af
#
_cell.length_a   1.000
_cell.length_b   1.000
_cell.length_c   1.000
_cell.angle_alpha   90.00
_cell.angle_beta   90.00
_cell.angle_gamma   90.00
#
_symmetry.space_group_name_H-M   'P 1'
#
loop_
_entity.id
_entity.type
_entity.pdbx_description
1 polymer ?
#
loop_
_entity_poly.entity_id
_entity_poly.type
_entity_poly.pdbx_seq_one_letter_code
_entity_poly.pdbx_strand_id
1 'polypeptide(L)' 'MKNRKIIATLGPSSLKKEVVKKMDNLGVDIFRINLSHVDINKFENTIKPVKSWTNKPVGPDSE' A
#
# COMPACT_ATOMS: atom_id res chain seq x y z
N MET A 1 -24.61 5.38 -7.16
CA MET A 1 -23.91 4.99 -7.14
C MET A 1 -23.22 4.53 -6.17
N LYS A 2 -22.47 3.83 -6.08
CA LYS A 2 -21.89 3.33 -5.15
C LYS A 2 -20.62 3.83 -4.98
N ASN A 3 -20.13 4.29 -3.93
CA ASN A 3 -18.83 4.76 -3.65
C ASN A 3 -18.06 3.69 -2.98
N ARG A 4 -17.84 2.61 -3.68
CA ARG A 4 -17.07 1.58 -3.14
C ARG A 4 -15.63 1.90 -3.29
N LYS A 5 -14.83 1.80 -2.25
CA LYS A 5 -13.41 1.99 -2.29
C LYS A 5 -12.72 0.64 -2.23
N ILE A 6 -11.74 0.44 -3.06
CA ILE A 6 -11.00 -0.81 -3.09
C ILE A 6 -9.72 -0.61 -2.29
N ILE A 7 -9.56 -1.42 -1.26
CA ILE A 7 -8.40 -1.34 -0.39
C ILE A 7 -7.53 -2.55 -0.64
N ALA A 8 -6.27 -2.32 -0.95
CA ALA A 8 -5.32 -3.40 -1.18
C ALA A 8 -4.35 -3.43 -0.02
N THR A 9 -4.18 -4.62 0.56
CA THR A 9 -3.24 -4.79 1.65
C THR A 9 -1.97 -5.42 1.11
N LEU A 10 -0.85 -4.75 1.34
CA LEU A 10 0.44 -5.22 0.86
C LEU A 10 1.22 -5.85 2.00
N GLY A 11 1.78 -7.00 1.75
CA GLY A 11 2.65 -7.66 2.71
C GLY A 11 4.09 -7.51 2.27
N PRO A 12 5.01 -8.12 3.01
CA PRO A 12 6.43 -8.04 2.65
C PRO A 12 6.71 -8.56 1.25
N SER A 13 5.96 -9.56 0.83
CA SER A 13 6.17 -10.14 -0.50
C SER A 13 5.55 -9.31 -1.61
N SER A 14 4.60 -8.45 -1.25
CA SER A 14 3.87 -7.66 -2.24
C SER A 14 4.39 -6.24 -2.36
N LEU A 15 5.40 -5.89 -1.59
CA LEU A 15 5.93 -4.52 -1.62
C LEU A 15 6.89 -4.37 -2.77
N LYS A 16 6.35 -4.45 -3.98
CA LYS A 16 7.14 -4.31 -5.19
C LYS A 16 6.49 -3.30 -6.10
N LYS A 17 7.33 -2.59 -6.83
CA LYS A 17 6.84 -1.57 -7.74
C LYS A 17 5.85 -2.15 -8.75
N GLU A 18 6.17 -3.33 -9.27
CA GLU A 18 5.30 -3.94 -10.26
C GLU A 18 3.92 -4.25 -9.68
N VAL A 19 3.90 -4.75 -8.46
CA VAL A 19 2.65 -5.13 -7.83
C VAL A 19 1.81 -3.89 -7.55
N VAL A 20 2.44 -2.86 -7.01
CA VAL A 20 1.71 -1.64 -6.68
C VAL A 20 1.15 -0.99 -7.93
N LYS A 21 1.95 -0.90 -8.98
CA LYS A 21 1.48 -0.29 -10.21
C LYS A 21 0.37 -1.10 -10.85
N LYS A 22 0.46 -2.42 -10.78
CA LYS A 22 -0.57 -3.25 -11.34
C LYS A 22 -1.89 -3.06 -10.60
N MET A 23 -1.81 -2.99 -9.28
CA MET A 23 -3.02 -2.79 -8.49
C MET A 23 -3.60 -1.39 -8.71
N ASP A 24 -2.73 -0.41 -8.87
CA ASP A 24 -3.19 0.94 -9.14
C ASP A 24 -3.97 0.96 -10.45
N ASN A 25 -3.51 0.24 -11.45
CA ASN A 25 -4.20 0.15 -12.72
C ASN A 25 -5.53 -0.57 -12.60
N LEU A 26 -5.64 -1.46 -11.62
CA LEU A 26 -6.87 -2.19 -11.43
C LEU A 26 -7.93 -1.39 -10.70
N GLY A 27 -7.60 -0.20 -10.26
CA GLY A 27 -8.59 0.65 -9.63
C GLY A 27 -8.55 0.69 -8.12
N VAL A 28 -7.43 0.29 -7.54
CA VAL A 28 -7.29 0.35 -6.09
C VAL A 28 -7.29 1.80 -5.64
N ASP A 29 -8.03 2.08 -4.59
CA ASP A 29 -8.15 3.44 -4.08
C ASP A 29 -7.22 3.70 -2.91
N ILE A 30 -6.95 2.70 -2.10
CA ILE A 30 -6.13 2.87 -0.92
C ILE A 30 -5.21 1.66 -0.78
N PHE A 31 -3.95 1.94 -0.46
CA PHE A 31 -3.00 0.88 -0.20
C PHE A 31 -2.69 0.83 1.29
N ARG A 32 -2.74 -0.35 1.86
CA ARG A 32 -2.38 -0.55 3.25
C ARG A 32 -1.23 -1.51 3.33
N ILE A 33 -0.31 -1.25 4.24
CA ILE A 33 0.87 -2.08 4.38
C ILE A 33 0.81 -2.80 5.71
N ASN A 34 0.88 -4.11 5.64
CA ASN A 34 0.84 -4.93 6.84
C ASN A 34 2.23 -4.94 7.47
N LEU A 35 2.31 -4.44 8.70
CA LEU A 35 3.58 -4.28 9.36
C LEU A 35 3.69 -5.12 10.63
N SER A 36 3.19 -6.33 10.59
CA SER A 36 3.20 -7.13 11.80
C SER A 36 4.59 -7.38 12.35
N HIS A 37 5.62 -7.31 11.51
CA HIS A 37 6.98 -7.56 11.97
C HIS A 37 7.94 -6.44 11.65
N VAL A 38 7.44 -5.26 11.40
CA VAL A 38 8.28 -4.14 10.98
C VAL A 38 8.24 -3.06 12.02
N ASP A 39 9.41 -2.52 12.38
CA ASP A 39 9.47 -1.43 13.32
C ASP A 39 8.93 -0.17 12.69
N ILE A 40 8.45 0.71 13.57
CA ILE A 40 7.92 1.97 13.08
C ILE A 40 8.98 2.77 12.35
N ASN A 41 10.24 2.66 12.77
CA ASN A 41 11.31 3.37 12.09
C ASN A 41 11.52 2.86 10.67
N LYS A 42 11.31 1.57 10.47
CA LYS A 42 11.47 1.00 9.15
C LYS A 42 10.25 1.23 8.29
N PHE A 43 9.13 1.54 8.94
CA PHE A 43 7.91 1.75 8.19
C PHE A 43 8.05 2.92 7.22
N GLU A 44 8.63 4.02 7.69
CA GLU A 44 8.77 5.18 6.83
C GLU A 44 9.64 4.87 5.63
N ASN A 45 10.70 4.08 5.83
CA ASN A 45 11.57 3.72 4.73
C ASN A 45 10.86 2.77 3.76
N THR A 46 9.92 2.00 4.27
CA THR A 46 9.17 1.06 3.43
C THR A 46 8.11 1.80 2.63
N ILE A 47 7.48 2.79 3.25
CA ILE A 47 6.37 3.45 2.62
C ILE A 47 6.79 4.53 1.62
N LYS A 48 7.97 5.10 1.81
CA LYS A 48 8.44 6.15 0.92
C LYS A 48 8.46 5.72 -0.55
N PRO A 49 9.09 4.59 -0.88
CA PRO A 49 9.10 4.19 -2.28
C PRO A 49 7.70 3.85 -2.79
N VAL A 50 6.87 3.28 -1.92
CA VAL A 50 5.52 2.93 -2.35
C VAL A 50 4.74 4.18 -2.72
N LYS A 51 4.91 5.24 -1.95
CA LYS A 51 4.22 6.48 -2.26
C LYS A 51 4.64 7.07 -3.58
N SER A 52 5.85 6.79 -4.02
CA SER A 52 6.30 7.30 -5.31
C SER A 52 5.79 6.43 -6.46
N TRP A 53 5.33 5.22 -6.16
CA TRP A 53 4.82 4.32 -7.18
C TRP A 53 3.34 4.53 -7.47
N THR A 54 2.63 5.21 -6.60
CA THR A 54 1.21 5.41 -6.76
C THR A 54 0.82 6.77 -6.20
N ASN A 55 -0.24 7.34 -6.75
CA ASN A 55 -0.77 8.59 -6.24
C ASN A 55 -1.85 8.37 -5.21
N LYS A 56 -2.16 7.13 -4.92
CA LYS A 56 -3.21 6.83 -3.97
C LYS A 56 -2.69 6.88 -2.54
N PRO A 57 -3.57 7.02 -1.57
CA PRO A 57 -3.16 7.03 -0.17
C PRO A 57 -2.52 5.71 0.22
N VAL A 58 -1.45 5.79 0.99
CA VAL A 58 -0.75 4.62 1.48
C VAL A 58 -0.56 4.80 2.98
N GLY A 59 -0.92 3.80 3.74
CA GLY A 59 -0.80 3.88 5.18
C GLY A 59 -0.64 2.53 5.83
N PRO A 60 -0.47 2.52 7.15
CA PRO A 60 -0.31 1.25 7.86
C PRO A 60 -1.65 0.56 8.00
N ASP A 61 -1.59 -0.77 7.95
CA ASP A 61 -2.78 -1.57 8.14
C ASP A 61 -2.84 -1.93 9.61
N SER A 62 -3.35 -1.01 10.42
CA SER A 62 -3.42 -1.29 11.83
C SER A 62 -4.84 -1.53 12.22
N GLU A 63 -5.00 -2.38 13.18
CA GLU A 63 -6.26 -2.77 13.56
C GLU A 63 -6.73 -2.10 14.49
#